data_67365b9e509c36d9e276a0101fa59d16
#
_entry.id   67365b9e509c36d9e276a0101fa59d16
#
_cell.length_a   1.000
_cell.length_b   1.000
_cell.length_c   1.000
_cell.angle_alpha   90.00
_cell.angle_beta   90.00
_cell.angle_gamma   90.00
#
_symmetry.space_group_name_H-M   'P 1'
#
loop_
_entity.id
_entity.type
_entity.pdbx_description
1 polymer ?
#
loop_
_entity_poly.entity_id
_entity_poly.type
_entity_poly.pdbx_seq_one_letter_code
_entity_poly.pdbx_strand_id
1 'polypeptide(L)'
;MAKTADNLKEAFAGESQASTKYLAFARKADQEGQPQVAKLFRAAALAETFHARNHLDVMEGIKSTQDNLKEAVSGENMEHVKMYPEFIELANKEQKPKAVRTFDYARKVEIMHEGLYKASLDAIKGGGKPKSTDYFVCQISGATVEGNAPDRCPVCGAPKTQFVKVD
;
A
#
# COMPACT_ATOMS: atom_id res chain seq x y z
N MET A 1 -27.56 17.05 -1.33
CA MET A 1 -26.61 17.49 -2.37
C MET A 1 -25.21 17.14 -1.89
N ALA A 2 -24.40 16.49 -2.73
CA ALA A 2 -22.99 16.24 -2.43
C ALA A 2 -22.27 17.57 -2.20
N LYS A 3 -21.36 17.59 -1.22
CA LYS A 3 -20.53 18.77 -0.94
C LYS A 3 -19.20 18.66 -1.69
N THR A 4 -18.53 19.78 -1.97
CA THR A 4 -17.20 19.77 -2.61
C THR A 4 -16.22 18.84 -1.89
N ALA A 5 -16.28 18.78 -0.55
CA ALA A 5 -15.45 17.86 0.23
C ALA A 5 -15.74 16.37 -0.06
N ASP A 6 -17.00 16.01 -0.32
CA ASP A 6 -17.36 14.64 -0.69
C ASP A 6 -16.84 14.31 -2.10
N ASN A 7 -16.97 15.28 -3.04
CA ASN A 7 -16.44 15.12 -4.39
C ASN A 7 -14.91 14.97 -4.41
N LEU A 8 -14.18 15.72 -3.57
CA LEU A 8 -12.72 15.57 -3.43
C LEU A 8 -12.33 14.19 -2.93
N LYS A 9 -13.05 13.64 -1.94
CA LYS A 9 -12.82 12.27 -1.45
C LYS A 9 -13.08 11.23 -2.52
N GLU A 10 -14.17 11.38 -3.26
CA GLU A 10 -14.53 10.47 -4.35
C GLU A 10 -13.48 10.54 -5.47
N ALA A 11 -13.05 11.74 -5.87
CA ALA A 11 -12.00 11.93 -6.85
C ALA A 11 -10.67 11.30 -6.40
N PHE A 12 -10.22 11.59 -5.16
CA PHE A 12 -9.02 10.97 -4.59
C PHE A 12 -9.07 9.44 -4.64
N ALA A 13 -10.20 8.85 -4.24
CA ALA A 13 -10.38 7.41 -4.28
C ALA A 13 -10.36 6.86 -5.71
N GLY A 14 -11.03 7.53 -6.64
CA GLY A 14 -11.07 7.17 -8.05
C GLY A 14 -9.69 7.15 -8.70
N GLU A 15 -8.95 8.25 -8.56
CA GLU A 15 -7.61 8.40 -9.16
C GLU A 15 -6.57 7.47 -8.54
N SER A 16 -6.65 7.24 -7.23
CA SER A 16 -5.79 6.25 -6.54
C SER A 16 -6.02 4.83 -7.07
N GLN A 17 -7.27 4.46 -7.31
CA GLN A 17 -7.61 3.16 -7.91
C GLN A 17 -7.20 3.08 -9.38
N ALA A 18 -7.38 4.15 -10.16
CA ALA A 18 -7.00 4.21 -11.56
C ALA A 18 -5.49 4.03 -11.73
N SER A 19 -4.68 4.75 -10.96
CA SER A 19 -3.22 4.61 -10.95
C SER A 19 -2.80 3.15 -10.76
N THR A 20 -3.31 2.48 -9.72
CA THR A 20 -2.97 1.08 -9.44
C THR A 20 -3.44 0.12 -10.54
N LYS A 21 -4.66 0.31 -11.07
CA LYS A 21 -5.20 -0.50 -12.18
C LYS A 21 -4.37 -0.36 -13.45
N TYR A 22 -3.96 0.87 -13.79
CA TYR A 22 -3.17 1.11 -15.02
C TYR A 22 -1.78 0.51 -14.93
N LEU A 23 -1.14 0.47 -13.76
CA LEU A 23 0.11 -0.26 -13.58
C LEU A 23 -0.08 -1.77 -13.80
N ALA A 24 -1.19 -2.34 -13.34
CA ALA A 24 -1.51 -3.75 -13.60
C ALA A 24 -1.80 -4.01 -15.09
N PHE A 25 -2.52 -3.11 -15.76
CA PHE A 25 -2.79 -3.19 -17.20
C PHE A 25 -1.52 -3.04 -18.03
N ALA A 26 -0.57 -2.18 -17.63
CA ALA A 26 0.73 -2.06 -18.26
C ALA A 26 1.50 -3.39 -18.24
N ARG A 27 1.54 -4.07 -17.07
CA ARG A 27 2.18 -5.40 -16.96
C ARG A 27 1.52 -6.41 -17.90
N LYS A 28 0.21 -6.40 -18.02
CA LYS A 28 -0.51 -7.30 -18.92
C LYS A 28 -0.20 -7.00 -20.39
N ALA A 29 -0.15 -5.73 -20.76
CA ALA A 29 0.20 -5.30 -22.11
C ALA A 29 1.65 -5.70 -22.49
N ASP A 30 2.61 -5.58 -21.55
CA ASP A 30 3.97 -6.07 -21.77
C ASP A 30 3.98 -7.59 -22.01
N GLN A 31 3.23 -8.38 -21.23
CA GLN A 31 3.11 -9.84 -21.40
C GLN A 31 2.48 -10.24 -22.77
N GLU A 32 1.63 -9.38 -23.31
CA GLU A 32 0.96 -9.58 -24.60
C GLU A 32 1.77 -9.00 -25.78
N GLY A 33 2.98 -8.51 -25.54
CA GLY A 33 3.85 -7.96 -26.60
C GLY A 33 3.35 -6.60 -27.13
N GLN A 34 2.64 -5.82 -26.31
CA GLN A 34 2.12 -4.49 -26.64
C GLN A 34 2.88 -3.36 -25.91
N PRO A 35 4.19 -3.15 -26.17
CA PRO A 35 5.01 -2.26 -25.35
C PRO A 35 4.57 -0.79 -25.40
N GLN A 36 4.01 -0.34 -26.53
CA GLN A 36 3.54 1.04 -26.66
C GLN A 36 2.26 1.27 -25.83
N VAL A 37 1.37 0.29 -25.75
CA VAL A 37 0.17 0.33 -24.91
C VAL A 37 0.60 0.29 -23.43
N ALA A 38 1.55 -0.57 -23.08
CA ALA A 38 2.12 -0.64 -21.74
C ALA A 38 2.72 0.71 -21.31
N LYS A 39 3.46 1.38 -22.21
CA LYS A 39 4.02 2.71 -21.97
C LYS A 39 2.92 3.75 -21.73
N LEU A 40 1.83 3.71 -22.51
CA LEU A 40 0.69 4.61 -22.33
C LEU A 40 0.04 4.41 -20.96
N PHE A 41 -0.22 3.15 -20.55
CA PHE A 41 -0.77 2.87 -19.23
C PHE A 41 0.13 3.35 -18.09
N ARG A 42 1.44 3.20 -18.19
CA ARG A 42 2.38 3.74 -17.20
C ARG A 42 2.35 5.27 -17.13
N ALA A 43 2.25 5.94 -18.28
CA ALA A 43 2.13 7.40 -18.32
C ALA A 43 0.81 7.88 -17.69
N ALA A 44 -0.31 7.24 -18.01
CA ALA A 44 -1.59 7.52 -17.38
C ALA A 44 -1.54 7.26 -15.87
N ALA A 45 -1.00 6.11 -15.41
CA ALA A 45 -0.87 5.81 -13.98
C ALA A 45 -0.09 6.89 -13.22
N LEU A 46 0.95 7.44 -13.84
CA LEU A 46 1.71 8.55 -13.25
C LEU A 46 0.87 9.83 -13.16
N ALA A 47 0.09 10.14 -14.20
CA ALA A 47 -0.81 11.30 -14.20
C ALA A 47 -1.85 11.19 -13.08
N GLU A 48 -2.50 10.01 -12.93
CA GLU A 48 -3.50 9.77 -11.89
C GLU A 48 -2.90 9.83 -10.48
N THR A 49 -1.62 9.46 -10.32
CA THR A 49 -0.91 9.66 -9.04
C THR A 49 -0.78 11.15 -8.69
N PHE A 50 -0.53 12.02 -9.67
CA PHE A 50 -0.50 13.46 -9.44
C PHE A 50 -1.89 14.02 -9.13
N HIS A 51 -2.94 13.57 -9.83
CA HIS A 51 -4.31 13.98 -9.56
C HIS A 51 -4.72 13.60 -8.13
N ALA A 52 -4.53 12.34 -7.74
CA ALA A 52 -4.84 11.87 -6.40
C ALA A 52 -4.11 12.70 -5.31
N ARG A 53 -2.80 12.93 -5.50
CA ARG A 53 -2.02 13.76 -4.56
C ARG A 53 -2.55 15.19 -4.47
N ASN A 54 -2.90 15.82 -5.59
CA ASN A 54 -3.44 17.17 -5.59
C ASN A 54 -4.79 17.25 -4.88
N HIS A 55 -5.66 16.25 -5.04
CA HIS A 55 -6.93 16.18 -4.29
C HIS A 55 -6.69 15.99 -2.80
N LEU A 56 -5.75 15.13 -2.41
CA LEU A 56 -5.37 14.92 -1.01
C LEU A 56 -4.80 16.20 -0.37
N ASP A 57 -4.01 16.96 -1.12
CA ASP A 57 -3.43 18.23 -0.67
C ASP A 57 -4.53 19.28 -0.41
N VAL A 58 -5.48 19.44 -1.35
CA VAL A 58 -6.64 20.33 -1.18
C VAL A 58 -7.54 19.93 0.00
N MET A 59 -7.59 18.63 0.33
CA MET A 59 -8.28 18.14 1.53
C MET A 59 -7.49 18.35 2.83
N GLU A 60 -6.30 18.96 2.77
CA GLU A 60 -5.38 19.08 3.91
C GLU A 60 -5.02 17.72 4.53
N GLY A 61 -5.01 16.67 3.70
CA GLY A 61 -4.70 15.30 4.12
C GLY A 61 -3.20 15.06 4.35
N ILE A 62 -2.33 15.94 3.84
CA ILE A 62 -0.87 15.87 4.04
C ILE A 62 -0.51 16.83 5.17
N LYS A 63 -0.09 16.28 6.31
CA LYS A 63 0.21 17.02 7.54
C LYS A 63 1.71 16.98 7.85
N SER A 64 2.08 17.26 9.11
CA SER A 64 3.45 17.04 9.58
C SER A 64 3.82 15.56 9.48
N THR A 65 5.12 15.24 9.31
CA THR A 65 5.60 13.85 9.30
C THR A 65 5.12 13.08 10.53
N GLN A 66 5.14 13.73 11.70
CA GLN A 66 4.68 13.11 12.95
C GLN A 66 3.17 12.80 12.93
N ASP A 67 2.35 13.68 12.37
CA ASP A 67 0.90 13.47 12.31
C ASP A 67 0.54 12.46 11.22
N ASN A 68 1.25 12.47 10.08
CA ASN A 68 1.11 11.44 9.05
C ASN A 68 1.48 10.04 9.58
N LEU A 69 2.54 9.92 10.40
CA LEU A 69 2.89 8.66 11.06
C LEU A 69 1.82 8.19 12.05
N LYS A 70 1.22 9.11 12.82
CA LYS A 70 0.08 8.76 13.71
C LYS A 70 -1.11 8.24 12.93
N GLU A 71 -1.42 8.90 11.82
CA GLU A 71 -2.52 8.51 10.93
C GLU A 71 -2.25 7.13 10.30
N ALA A 72 -1.03 6.89 9.80
CA ALA A 72 -0.62 5.61 9.28
C ALA A 72 -0.74 4.50 10.35
N VAL A 73 -0.19 4.69 11.55
CA VAL A 73 -0.33 3.73 12.66
C VAL A 73 -1.80 3.40 12.95
N SER A 74 -2.67 4.41 12.96
CA SER A 74 -4.11 4.21 13.21
C SER A 74 -4.79 3.45 12.07
N GLY A 75 -4.44 3.75 10.82
CA GLY A 75 -4.95 3.09 9.63
C GLY A 75 -4.59 1.60 9.63
N GLU A 76 -3.30 1.29 9.71
CA GLU A 76 -2.82 -0.10 9.72
C GLU A 76 -3.42 -0.91 10.86
N ASN A 77 -3.52 -0.30 12.06
CA ASN A 77 -4.16 -0.95 13.21
C ASN A 77 -5.63 -1.29 12.92
N MET A 78 -6.41 -0.36 12.40
CA MET A 78 -7.81 -0.60 12.04
C MET A 78 -7.95 -1.71 10.99
N GLU A 79 -7.04 -1.74 10.01
CA GLU A 79 -7.06 -2.73 8.95
C GLU A 79 -6.80 -4.15 9.47
N HIS A 80 -5.74 -4.36 10.25
CA HIS A 80 -5.41 -5.71 10.70
C HIS A 80 -6.23 -6.19 11.90
N VAL A 81 -6.78 -5.28 12.74
CA VAL A 81 -7.58 -5.65 13.93
C VAL A 81 -9.05 -5.86 13.58
N LYS A 82 -9.60 -5.06 12.65
CA LYS A 82 -11.03 -5.05 12.36
C LYS A 82 -11.34 -5.41 10.90
N MET A 83 -10.87 -4.63 9.95
CA MET A 83 -11.30 -4.71 8.56
C MET A 83 -10.98 -6.08 7.93
N TYR A 84 -9.72 -6.49 7.92
CA TYR A 84 -9.33 -7.77 7.32
C TYR A 84 -9.89 -9.00 8.05
N PRO A 85 -9.96 -9.07 9.38
CA PRO A 85 -10.67 -10.16 10.07
C PRO A 85 -12.11 -10.33 9.63
N GLU A 86 -12.87 -9.24 9.51
CA GLU A 86 -14.25 -9.27 9.03
C GLU A 86 -14.32 -9.75 7.56
N PHE A 87 -13.42 -9.27 6.70
CA PHE A 87 -13.36 -9.69 5.30
C PHE A 87 -12.99 -11.17 5.13
N ILE A 88 -12.05 -11.67 5.94
CA ILE A 88 -11.63 -13.08 5.95
C ILE A 88 -12.81 -13.97 6.40
N GLU A 89 -13.53 -13.58 7.45
CA GLU A 89 -14.70 -14.31 7.93
C GLU A 89 -15.78 -14.44 6.85
N LEU A 90 -16.12 -13.32 6.19
CA LEU A 90 -17.09 -13.30 5.11
C LEU A 90 -16.63 -14.15 3.91
N ALA A 91 -15.37 -13.98 3.49
CA ALA A 91 -14.83 -14.75 2.36
C ALA A 91 -14.78 -16.26 2.62
N ASN A 92 -14.58 -16.68 3.88
CA ASN A 92 -14.68 -18.08 4.28
C ASN A 92 -16.15 -18.57 4.19
N LYS A 93 -17.11 -17.82 4.66
CA LYS A 93 -18.56 -18.14 4.55
C LYS A 93 -18.99 -18.27 3.08
N GLU A 94 -18.46 -17.42 2.22
CA GLU A 94 -18.72 -17.42 0.77
C GLU A 94 -17.89 -18.44 -0.02
N GLN A 95 -17.00 -19.20 0.62
CA GLN A 95 -16.10 -20.17 0.00
C GLN A 95 -15.21 -19.56 -1.09
N LYS A 96 -14.60 -18.40 -0.82
CA LYS A 96 -13.71 -17.65 -1.72
C LYS A 96 -12.23 -17.77 -1.29
N PRO A 97 -11.58 -18.94 -1.43
CA PRO A 97 -10.23 -19.16 -0.87
C PRO A 97 -9.14 -18.23 -1.42
N LYS A 98 -9.32 -17.74 -2.65
CA LYS A 98 -8.38 -16.75 -3.23
C LYS A 98 -8.50 -15.40 -2.53
N ALA A 99 -9.69 -14.95 -2.17
CA ALA A 99 -9.92 -13.73 -1.42
C ALA A 99 -9.40 -13.87 0.01
N VAL A 100 -9.70 -15.00 0.68
CA VAL A 100 -9.16 -15.30 2.02
C VAL A 100 -7.63 -15.16 2.04
N ARG A 101 -6.95 -15.78 1.06
CA ARG A 101 -5.48 -15.69 0.97
C ARG A 101 -4.98 -14.26 0.78
N THR A 102 -5.60 -13.48 -0.11
CA THR A 102 -5.21 -12.10 -0.35
C THR A 102 -5.41 -11.24 0.90
N PHE A 103 -6.54 -11.38 1.58
CA PHE A 103 -6.82 -10.65 2.82
C PHE A 103 -5.90 -11.06 3.97
N ASP A 104 -5.58 -12.36 4.12
CA ASP A 104 -4.65 -12.84 5.14
C ASP A 104 -3.23 -12.34 4.91
N TYR A 105 -2.78 -12.28 3.65
CA TYR A 105 -1.47 -11.69 3.33
C TYR A 105 -1.42 -10.20 3.71
N ALA A 106 -2.40 -9.43 3.26
CA ALA A 106 -2.49 -8.01 3.58
C ALA A 106 -2.53 -7.82 5.10
N ARG A 107 -3.44 -8.49 5.82
CA ARG A 107 -3.53 -8.40 7.28
C ARG A 107 -2.18 -8.62 8.00
N LYS A 108 -1.40 -9.61 7.57
CA LYS A 108 -0.08 -9.89 8.16
C LYS A 108 0.92 -8.78 7.85
N VAL A 109 0.81 -8.17 6.69
CA VAL A 109 1.68 -7.06 6.29
C VAL A 109 1.32 -5.78 7.04
N GLU A 110 0.04 -5.49 7.28
CA GLU A 110 -0.36 -4.29 8.03
C GLU A 110 0.10 -4.33 9.50
N ILE A 111 0.23 -5.54 10.09
CA ILE A 111 0.91 -5.70 11.39
C ILE A 111 2.39 -5.27 11.31
N MET A 112 3.08 -5.61 10.21
CA MET A 112 4.48 -5.20 10.00
C MET A 112 4.58 -3.69 9.81
N HIS A 113 3.74 -3.11 8.98
CA HIS A 113 3.69 -1.68 8.71
C HIS A 113 3.40 -0.87 9.99
N GLU A 114 2.40 -1.28 10.78
CA GLU A 114 2.12 -0.64 12.07
C GLU A 114 3.35 -0.61 12.97
N GLY A 115 4.10 -1.72 13.05
CA GLY A 115 5.34 -1.80 13.83
C GLY A 115 6.42 -0.83 13.34
N LEU A 116 6.64 -0.76 12.03
CA LEU A 116 7.61 0.13 11.40
C LEU A 116 7.25 1.61 11.62
N TYR A 117 5.98 1.98 11.43
CA TYR A 117 5.50 3.33 11.66
C TYR A 117 5.56 3.74 13.14
N LYS A 118 5.23 2.83 14.07
CA LYS A 118 5.38 3.08 15.52
C LYS A 118 6.83 3.34 15.88
N ALA A 119 7.76 2.50 15.45
CA ALA A 119 9.18 2.69 15.72
C ALA A 119 9.70 4.03 15.20
N SER A 120 9.30 4.42 13.97
CA SER A 120 9.64 5.71 13.38
C SER A 120 9.04 6.89 14.15
N LEU A 121 7.78 6.77 14.57
CA LEU A 121 7.07 7.78 15.36
C LEU A 121 7.73 7.99 16.72
N ASP A 122 8.10 6.91 17.40
CA ASP A 122 8.73 6.98 18.72
C ASP A 122 10.13 7.61 18.64
N ALA A 123 10.90 7.31 17.60
CA ALA A 123 12.18 7.95 17.36
C ALA A 123 12.05 9.48 17.19
N ILE A 124 11.07 9.93 16.41
CA ILE A 124 10.83 11.37 16.18
C ILE A 124 10.31 12.05 17.44
N LYS A 125 9.40 11.44 18.19
CA LYS A 125 8.89 11.99 19.46
C LYS A 125 10.00 12.15 20.51
N GLY A 126 10.98 11.26 20.51
CA GLY A 126 12.15 11.34 21.38
C GLY A 126 13.18 12.40 20.97
N GLY A 127 12.88 13.21 19.95
CA GLY A 127 13.79 14.24 19.41
C GLY A 127 14.93 13.68 18.56
N GLY A 128 14.89 12.38 18.24
CA GLY A 128 15.86 11.68 17.41
C GLY A 128 15.43 11.60 15.94
N LYS A 129 16.14 10.75 15.20
CA LYS A 129 15.81 10.36 13.83
C LYS A 129 15.64 8.84 13.79
N PRO A 130 14.71 8.32 12.99
CA PRO A 130 14.67 6.89 12.71
C PRO A 130 16.02 6.38 12.22
N LYS A 131 16.34 5.13 12.54
CA LYS A 131 17.56 4.49 12.06
C LYS A 131 17.58 4.47 10.54
N SER A 132 18.69 4.92 9.95
CA SER A 132 18.91 4.77 8.50
C SER A 132 19.07 3.29 8.18
N THR A 133 18.19 2.77 7.32
CA THR A 133 18.18 1.38 6.89
C THR A 133 17.57 1.26 5.49
N ASP A 134 17.89 0.18 4.79
CA ASP A 134 17.21 -0.15 3.55
C ASP A 134 15.87 -0.85 3.85
N TYR A 135 14.90 -0.67 2.96
CA TYR A 135 13.64 -1.40 2.98
C TYR A 135 13.51 -2.30 1.75
N PHE A 136 12.97 -3.48 1.95
CA PHE A 136 12.67 -4.43 0.89
C PHE A 136 11.22 -4.86 0.95
N VAL A 137 10.55 -4.90 -0.21
CA VAL A 137 9.12 -5.23 -0.32
C VAL A 137 8.94 -6.46 -1.19
N CYS A 138 8.23 -7.45 -0.66
CA CYS A 138 7.85 -8.64 -1.41
C CYS A 138 6.76 -8.32 -2.43
N GLN A 139 7.02 -8.53 -3.71
CA GLN A 139 6.08 -8.25 -4.81
C GLN A 139 4.83 -9.16 -4.82
N ILE A 140 4.83 -10.23 -4.00
CA ILE A 140 3.71 -11.18 -3.93
C ILE A 140 2.74 -10.82 -2.78
N SER A 141 3.27 -10.46 -1.62
CA SER A 141 2.44 -10.23 -0.43
C SER A 141 2.48 -8.82 0.11
N GLY A 142 3.41 -7.97 -0.34
CA GLY A 142 3.66 -6.66 0.22
C GLY A 142 4.53 -6.68 1.49
N ALA A 143 4.96 -7.84 2.00
CA ALA A 143 5.77 -7.91 3.22
C ALA A 143 6.98 -6.97 3.13
N THR A 144 7.03 -6.02 4.07
CA THR A 144 8.06 -4.98 4.13
C THR A 144 9.05 -5.30 5.25
N VAL A 145 10.33 -5.38 4.93
CA VAL A 145 11.39 -5.74 5.86
C VAL A 145 12.53 -4.73 5.82
N GLU A 146 13.19 -4.54 6.97
CA GLU A 146 14.35 -3.67 7.11
C GLU A 146 15.67 -4.43 6.90
N GLY A 147 16.67 -3.72 6.43
CA GLY A 147 18.05 -4.18 6.31
C GLY A 147 18.31 -5.04 5.07
N ASN A 148 17.91 -6.31 5.07
CA ASN A 148 18.14 -7.23 3.98
C ASN A 148 16.89 -8.07 3.67
N ALA A 149 16.67 -8.35 2.39
CA ALA A 149 15.63 -9.29 1.99
C ALA A 149 15.94 -10.69 2.53
N PRO A 150 15.01 -11.37 3.22
CA PRO A 150 15.19 -12.72 3.72
C PRO A 150 15.17 -13.74 2.57
N ASP A 151 15.71 -14.95 2.79
CA ASP A 151 15.71 -16.00 1.77
C ASP A 151 14.30 -16.43 1.37
N ARG A 152 13.36 -16.36 2.32
CA ARG A 152 11.94 -16.59 2.07
C ARG A 152 11.09 -15.51 2.75
N CYS A 153 10.05 -15.09 2.06
CA CYS A 153 9.09 -14.15 2.58
C CYS A 153 8.38 -14.71 3.82
N PRO A 154 8.36 -13.99 4.97
CA PRO A 154 7.73 -14.47 6.19
C PRO A 154 6.19 -14.56 6.09
N VAL A 155 5.59 -13.92 5.09
CA VAL A 155 4.13 -13.89 4.89
C VAL A 155 3.68 -14.96 3.88
N CYS A 156 4.30 -15.02 2.71
CA CYS A 156 3.84 -15.89 1.60
C CYS A 156 4.80 -17.00 1.23
N GLY A 157 6.01 -17.07 1.82
CA GLY A 157 7.03 -18.08 1.53
C GLY A 157 7.78 -17.86 0.20
N ALA A 158 7.51 -16.79 -0.54
CA ALA A 158 8.17 -16.52 -1.81
C ALA A 158 9.68 -16.34 -1.64
N PRO A 159 10.50 -16.73 -2.65
CA PRO A 159 11.95 -16.62 -2.55
C PRO A 159 12.41 -15.16 -2.55
N LYS A 160 13.65 -14.93 -2.06
CA LYS A 160 14.32 -13.62 -1.99
C LYS A 160 14.27 -12.82 -3.30
N THR A 161 14.27 -13.49 -4.44
CA THR A 161 14.19 -12.87 -5.77
C THR A 161 12.87 -12.11 -6.02
N GLN A 162 11.87 -12.30 -5.17
CA GLN A 162 10.60 -11.57 -5.22
C GLN A 162 10.60 -10.29 -4.37
N PHE A 163 11.72 -9.97 -3.73
CA PHE A 163 11.86 -8.71 -3.00
C PHE A 163 12.48 -7.65 -3.89
N VAL A 164 11.93 -6.45 -3.84
CA VAL A 164 12.50 -5.25 -4.46
C VAL A 164 12.98 -4.31 -3.37
N LYS A 165 14.14 -3.72 -3.58
CA LYS A 165 14.64 -2.65 -2.73
C LYS A 165 13.85 -1.37 -3.02
N VAL A 166 13.53 -0.63 -1.97
CA VAL A 166 12.94 0.71 -2.09
C VAL A 166 14.08 1.74 -2.07
N ASP A 167 14.08 2.66 -3.04
CA ASP A 167 15.05 3.76 -3.18
C ASP A 167 14.66 4.95 -2.29
#